data_36f18366d08c76f196bd1908ff020371
#
_entry.id   36f18366d08c76f196bd1908ff020371
#
_cell.length_a   1.000
_cell.length_b   1.000
_cell.length_c   1.000
_cell.angle_alpha   90.00
_cell.angle_beta   90.00
_cell.angle_gamma   90.00
#
_symmetry.space_group_name_H-M   'P 1'
#
loop_
_entity.id
_entity.type
_entity.pdbx_description
1 polymer ?
#
loop_
_entity_poly.entity_id
_entity_poly.type
_entity_poly.pdbx_seq_one_letter_code
_entity_poly.pdbx_strand_id
1 'polypeptide(L)'
;MTAYVTGRTLDEDDNPIPGTGFEVAEDSWLDDRIQDRTGPITSHPTRAVWGIPLTDGEGSIRTLSVFGPGYDGPPAHYHEASVEVFDVEDGSLVMTLDDEERTVAAGESATVQTGVVHSFRNETNERALVTTEIRSPGRLRQVLPTLGGLAHDRSRDPDNLLQQALIADVLDGNTTFVQGEGLAGSVSTALTPLANLAGYQGAYAKYMQPGFWRNHVEQPSV
;
A
#
# COMPACT_ATOMS: atom_id res chain seq x y z
N MET A 1 0.73 -9.66 29.22
CA MET A 1 1.33 -8.69 28.30
C MET A 1 0.31 -7.60 28.11
N THR A 2 0.70 -6.37 28.29
CA THR A 2 -0.12 -5.21 27.93
C THR A 2 -0.10 -5.07 26.41
N ALA A 3 -1.17 -4.50 25.87
CA ALA A 3 -1.28 -4.26 24.42
C ALA A 3 -1.93 -2.89 24.19
N TYR A 4 -1.63 -2.30 23.07
CA TYR A 4 -2.25 -1.04 22.64
C TYR A 4 -2.75 -1.16 21.19
N VAL A 5 -3.64 -0.26 20.81
CA VAL A 5 -4.13 -0.14 19.43
C VAL A 5 -3.52 1.11 18.80
N THR A 6 -3.09 1.00 17.56
CA THR A 6 -2.55 2.12 16.78
C THR A 6 -2.98 2.03 15.31
N GLY A 7 -2.65 3.03 14.52
CA GLY A 7 -2.97 3.06 13.10
C GLY A 7 -4.44 3.33 12.80
N ARG A 8 -5.25 3.72 13.81
CA ARG A 8 -6.66 4.07 13.59
C ARG A 8 -6.79 5.30 12.72
N THR A 9 -7.80 5.30 11.85
CA THR A 9 -8.21 6.50 11.13
C THR A 9 -8.69 7.55 12.12
N LEU A 10 -8.29 8.80 11.93
CA LEU A 10 -8.76 9.94 12.71
C LEU A 10 -9.99 10.57 12.04
N ASP A 11 -10.96 11.01 12.85
CA ASP A 11 -12.10 11.80 12.38
C ASP A 11 -11.72 13.29 12.25
N GLU A 12 -12.70 14.15 11.93
CA GLU A 12 -12.50 15.61 11.74
C GLU A 12 -12.12 16.34 13.05
N ASP A 13 -12.35 15.73 14.20
CA ASP A 13 -12.02 16.23 15.52
C ASP A 13 -10.74 15.55 16.11
N ASP A 14 -9.94 14.89 15.25
CA ASP A 14 -8.72 14.14 15.60
C ASP A 14 -8.96 12.95 16.55
N ASN A 15 -10.21 12.44 16.66
CA ASN A 15 -10.49 11.26 17.47
C ASN A 15 -10.27 9.97 16.68
N PRO A 16 -9.63 8.95 17.28
CA PRO A 16 -9.44 7.66 16.63
C PRO A 16 -10.77 6.89 16.46
N ILE A 17 -11.09 6.54 15.22
CA ILE A 17 -12.29 5.77 14.87
C ILE A 17 -12.10 4.31 15.33
N PRO A 18 -12.98 3.78 16.20
CA PRO A 18 -12.88 2.40 16.65
C PRO A 18 -12.93 1.38 15.51
N GLY A 19 -12.12 0.31 15.62
CA GLY A 19 -12.10 -0.78 14.64
C GLY A 19 -11.32 -0.51 13.36
N THR A 20 -10.69 0.67 13.21
CA THR A 20 -9.90 1.01 12.03
C THR A 20 -8.38 0.87 12.21
N GLY A 21 -7.93 0.41 13.37
CA GLY A 21 -6.52 0.19 13.70
C GLY A 21 -6.20 -1.29 13.90
N PHE A 22 -4.99 -1.55 14.38
CA PHE A 22 -4.52 -2.88 14.73
C PHE A 22 -3.89 -2.91 16.13
N GLU A 23 -3.96 -4.08 16.77
CA GLU A 23 -3.41 -4.29 18.11
C GLU A 23 -1.93 -4.63 18.06
N VAL A 24 -1.16 -4.12 19.02
CA VAL A 24 0.27 -4.34 19.19
C VAL A 24 0.51 -4.76 20.63
N ALA A 25 1.13 -5.92 20.85
CA ALA A 25 1.60 -6.30 22.17
C ALA A 25 2.85 -5.50 22.52
N GLU A 26 2.87 -4.89 23.72
CA GLU A 26 4.05 -4.18 24.21
C GLU A 26 5.27 -5.13 24.28
N ASP A 27 6.46 -4.60 24.05
CA ASP A 27 7.73 -5.35 24.03
C ASP A 27 7.75 -6.52 23.03
N SER A 28 6.88 -6.50 22.01
CA SER A 28 6.88 -7.49 20.94
C SER A 28 7.80 -7.06 19.78
N TRP A 29 8.16 -8.03 18.94
CA TRP A 29 8.88 -7.75 17.70
C TRP A 29 8.18 -6.68 16.83
N LEU A 30 6.84 -6.68 16.77
CA LEU A 30 6.08 -5.68 16.02
C LEU A 30 6.21 -4.29 16.67
N ASP A 31 6.17 -4.22 18.00
CA ASP A 31 6.38 -2.97 18.74
C ASP A 31 7.78 -2.40 18.45
N ASP A 32 8.84 -3.23 18.51
CA ASP A 32 10.19 -2.80 18.14
C ASP A 32 10.23 -2.21 16.72
N ARG A 33 9.58 -2.86 15.74
CA ARG A 33 9.52 -2.38 14.36
C ARG A 33 8.78 -1.05 14.23
N ILE A 34 7.73 -0.85 15.03
CA ILE A 34 6.99 0.40 15.08
C ILE A 34 7.86 1.52 15.69
N GLN A 35 8.65 1.23 16.71
CA GLN A 35 9.56 2.20 17.31
C GLN A 35 10.71 2.60 16.35
N ASP A 36 11.23 1.65 15.58
CA ASP A 36 12.34 1.85 14.62
C ASP A 36 11.89 2.47 13.28
N ARG A 37 10.59 2.77 13.10
CA ARG A 37 10.07 3.30 11.83
C ARG A 37 10.71 4.62 11.41
N THR A 38 10.88 4.81 10.12
CA THR A 38 11.50 6.01 9.54
C THR A 38 10.51 7.13 9.20
N GLY A 39 9.21 6.89 9.39
CA GLY A 39 8.14 7.83 9.08
C GLY A 39 6.82 7.44 9.77
N PRO A 40 5.75 8.20 9.58
CA PRO A 40 4.46 7.89 10.15
C PRO A 40 3.88 6.59 9.59
N ILE A 41 3.06 5.91 10.40
CA ILE A 41 2.20 4.82 9.92
C ILE A 41 1.24 5.41 8.89
N THR A 42 1.10 4.71 7.78
CA THR A 42 0.14 5.00 6.72
C THR A 42 -0.97 3.95 6.74
N SER A 43 -2.16 4.25 6.23
CA SER A 43 -3.24 3.27 6.15
C SER A 43 -4.19 3.56 5.00
N HIS A 44 -5.15 2.65 4.80
CA HIS A 44 -6.31 2.87 3.96
C HIS A 44 -7.56 2.78 4.85
N PRO A 45 -8.45 3.79 4.87
CA PRO A 45 -9.53 3.87 5.87
C PRO A 45 -10.62 2.80 5.72
N THR A 46 -10.76 2.21 4.54
CA THR A 46 -11.79 1.18 4.25
C THR A 46 -11.22 -0.18 3.87
N ARG A 47 -9.91 -0.28 3.70
CA ARG A 47 -9.21 -1.55 3.52
C ARG A 47 -8.34 -1.80 4.74
N ALA A 48 -8.36 -3.00 5.27
CA ALA A 48 -7.58 -3.36 6.45
C ALA A 48 -6.09 -3.50 6.08
N VAL A 49 -5.45 -2.38 5.75
CA VAL A 49 -4.01 -2.33 5.42
C VAL A 49 -3.34 -1.12 6.03
N TRP A 50 -2.18 -1.35 6.64
CA TRP A 50 -1.31 -0.35 7.24
C TRP A 50 0.12 -0.56 6.77
N GLY A 51 0.83 0.55 6.56
CA GLY A 51 2.24 0.55 6.20
C GLY A 51 3.09 1.22 7.27
N ILE A 52 4.12 0.54 7.73
CA ILE A 52 5.11 1.00 8.68
C ILE A 52 6.43 1.15 7.91
N PRO A 53 6.85 2.39 7.56
CA PRO A 53 8.04 2.59 6.75
C PRO A 53 9.31 2.24 7.54
N LEU A 54 10.13 1.33 7.02
CA LEU A 54 11.38 0.88 7.65
C LEU A 54 12.60 1.55 7.03
N THR A 55 12.62 1.71 5.70
CA THR A 55 13.72 2.34 4.98
C THR A 55 13.20 3.02 3.73
N ASP A 56 13.67 4.23 3.46
CA ASP A 56 13.42 4.97 2.23
C ASP A 56 14.76 5.50 1.69
N GLY A 57 15.44 4.69 0.87
CA GLY A 57 16.70 5.01 0.19
C GLY A 57 16.52 5.18 -1.31
N GLU A 58 17.52 5.72 -2.01
CA GLU A 58 17.45 5.95 -3.46
C GLU A 58 17.18 4.66 -4.25
N GLY A 59 17.76 3.53 -3.81
CA GLY A 59 17.70 2.24 -4.52
C GLY A 59 16.54 1.35 -4.16
N SER A 60 15.93 1.50 -2.97
CA SER A 60 14.81 0.68 -2.52
C SER A 60 13.97 1.39 -1.46
N ILE A 61 12.75 0.92 -1.31
CA ILE A 61 11.89 1.22 -0.16
C ILE A 61 11.54 -0.09 0.54
N ARG A 62 11.53 -0.07 1.87
CA ARG A 62 11.07 -1.21 2.69
C ARG A 62 9.96 -0.74 3.62
N THR A 63 8.91 -1.51 3.65
CA THR A 63 7.74 -1.25 4.48
C THR A 63 7.30 -2.54 5.13
N LEU A 64 7.11 -2.53 6.45
CA LEU A 64 6.34 -3.57 7.11
C LEU A 64 4.87 -3.26 6.92
N SER A 65 4.18 -4.13 6.20
CA SER A 65 2.75 -4.04 5.96
C SER A 65 2.00 -4.94 6.92
N VAL A 66 0.93 -4.40 7.51
CA VAL A 66 -0.06 -5.17 8.26
C VAL A 66 -1.26 -5.36 7.33
N PHE A 67 -1.50 -6.58 6.87
CA PHE A 67 -2.66 -6.93 6.07
C PHE A 67 -3.70 -7.59 6.97
N GLY A 68 -4.82 -6.92 7.18
CA GLY A 68 -5.90 -7.44 8.01
C GLY A 68 -6.62 -8.63 7.38
N PRO A 69 -7.54 -9.26 8.14
CA PRO A 69 -8.35 -10.37 7.65
C PRO A 69 -9.10 -10.02 6.36
N GLY A 70 -9.04 -10.91 5.37
CA GLY A 70 -9.75 -10.75 4.10
C GLY A 70 -9.24 -9.60 3.23
N TYR A 71 -8.01 -9.14 3.39
CA TYR A 71 -7.43 -8.12 2.52
C TYR A 71 -7.24 -8.64 1.10
N ASP A 72 -7.95 -8.06 0.13
CA ASP A 72 -7.99 -8.53 -1.27
C ASP A 72 -6.73 -8.18 -2.10
N GLY A 73 -5.84 -7.37 -1.55
CA GLY A 73 -4.62 -6.94 -2.27
C GLY A 73 -4.87 -5.96 -3.43
N PRO A 74 -3.83 -5.68 -4.21
CA PRO A 74 -3.94 -4.93 -5.46
C PRO A 74 -4.48 -5.81 -6.59
N PRO A 75 -5.08 -5.22 -7.63
CA PRO A 75 -5.35 -5.93 -8.88
C PRO A 75 -4.07 -6.53 -9.47
N ALA A 76 -4.22 -7.59 -10.30
CA ALA A 76 -3.09 -8.20 -10.98
C ALA A 76 -2.30 -7.14 -11.79
N HIS A 77 -0.98 -7.13 -11.63
CA HIS A 77 -0.09 -6.16 -12.26
C HIS A 77 1.32 -6.74 -12.41
N TYR A 78 2.16 -6.06 -13.19
CA TYR A 78 3.58 -6.35 -13.27
C TYR A 78 4.39 -5.05 -13.24
N HIS A 79 5.66 -5.17 -12.88
CA HIS A 79 6.61 -4.07 -12.88
C HIS A 79 7.61 -4.22 -14.01
N GLU A 80 7.82 -3.15 -14.80
CA GLU A 80 8.80 -3.18 -15.90
C GLU A 80 10.23 -3.01 -15.41
N ALA A 81 10.44 -2.36 -14.26
CA ALA A 81 11.76 -2.03 -13.74
C ALA A 81 11.99 -2.38 -12.26
N SER A 82 10.93 -2.65 -11.51
CA SER A 82 11.04 -2.95 -10.07
C SER A 82 11.06 -4.46 -9.83
N VAL A 83 11.78 -4.85 -8.78
CA VAL A 83 11.71 -6.19 -8.18
C VAL A 83 11.09 -6.03 -6.80
N GLU A 84 10.10 -6.87 -6.48
CA GLU A 84 9.50 -6.89 -5.14
C GLU A 84 9.91 -8.15 -4.40
N VAL A 85 10.24 -8.00 -3.11
CA VAL A 85 10.50 -9.10 -2.19
C VAL A 85 9.49 -9.01 -1.06
N PHE A 86 8.77 -10.08 -0.82
CA PHE A 86 7.82 -10.23 0.26
C PHE A 86 8.37 -11.22 1.28
N ASP A 87 8.74 -10.74 2.46
CA ASP A 87 9.16 -11.56 3.59
C ASP A 87 7.98 -11.65 4.56
N VAL A 88 7.34 -12.82 4.66
CA VAL A 88 6.20 -13.02 5.58
C VAL A 88 6.75 -13.26 6.98
N GLU A 89 6.51 -12.31 7.87
CA GLU A 89 7.01 -12.34 9.24
C GLU A 89 6.03 -13.08 10.19
N ASP A 90 4.72 -12.92 9.95
CA ASP A 90 3.66 -13.58 10.70
C ASP A 90 2.41 -13.77 9.82
N GLY A 91 1.64 -14.83 10.06
CA GLY A 91 0.50 -15.19 9.23
C GLY A 91 0.88 -15.80 7.89
N SER A 92 0.14 -15.49 6.83
CA SER A 92 0.41 -15.95 5.48
C SER A 92 -0.21 -15.04 4.42
N LEU A 93 0.36 -15.07 3.21
CA LEU A 93 -0.24 -14.48 2.01
C LEU A 93 -0.49 -15.55 0.96
N VAL A 94 -1.59 -15.45 0.25
CA VAL A 94 -1.79 -16.14 -1.01
C VAL A 94 -1.30 -15.22 -2.13
N MET A 95 -0.33 -15.66 -2.91
CA MET A 95 0.25 -14.93 -4.02
C MET A 95 -0.03 -15.66 -5.32
N THR A 96 -0.46 -14.92 -6.33
CA THR A 96 -0.54 -15.39 -7.72
C THR A 96 0.65 -14.81 -8.47
N LEU A 97 1.46 -15.66 -9.08
CA LEU A 97 2.62 -15.30 -9.91
C LEU A 97 2.41 -15.89 -11.29
N ASP A 98 2.19 -15.04 -12.30
CA ASP A 98 1.64 -15.43 -13.61
C ASP A 98 0.34 -16.26 -13.41
N ASP A 99 0.33 -17.53 -13.77
CA ASP A 99 -0.83 -18.41 -13.64
C ASP A 99 -0.73 -19.36 -12.41
N GLU A 100 0.30 -19.21 -11.58
CA GLU A 100 0.55 -20.08 -10.43
C GLU A 100 0.17 -19.39 -9.12
N GLU A 101 -0.70 -20.05 -8.36
CA GLU A 101 -1.07 -19.60 -7.02
C GLU A 101 -0.30 -20.40 -5.98
N ARG A 102 0.24 -19.68 -4.98
CA ARG A 102 0.91 -20.30 -3.84
C ARG A 102 0.66 -19.54 -2.54
N THR A 103 0.65 -20.25 -1.43
CA THR A 103 0.69 -19.65 -0.10
C THR A 103 2.14 -19.45 0.31
N VAL A 104 2.44 -18.26 0.83
CA VAL A 104 3.72 -17.91 1.46
C VAL A 104 3.43 -17.75 2.95
N ALA A 105 3.97 -18.63 3.78
CA ALA A 105 3.74 -18.67 5.22
C ALA A 105 4.81 -17.90 6.00
N ALA A 106 4.56 -17.68 7.29
CA ALA A 106 5.53 -17.05 8.20
C ALA A 106 6.91 -17.71 8.12
N GLY A 107 7.96 -16.92 7.97
CA GLY A 107 9.34 -17.34 7.78
C GLY A 107 9.71 -17.66 6.33
N GLU A 108 8.78 -17.60 5.39
CA GLU A 108 9.03 -17.77 3.97
C GLU A 108 9.07 -16.43 3.24
N SER A 109 9.71 -16.45 2.07
CA SER A 109 9.83 -15.27 1.19
C SER A 109 9.37 -15.57 -0.22
N ALA A 110 8.84 -14.54 -0.89
CA ALA A 110 8.57 -14.54 -2.30
C ALA A 110 9.26 -13.38 -2.99
N THR A 111 9.89 -13.65 -4.13
CA THR A 111 10.48 -12.61 -4.98
C THR A 111 9.74 -12.54 -6.29
N VAL A 112 9.23 -11.36 -6.64
CA VAL A 112 8.60 -11.05 -7.90
C VAL A 112 9.59 -10.32 -8.78
N GLN A 113 10.01 -10.97 -9.86
CA GLN A 113 10.92 -10.38 -10.83
C GLN A 113 10.19 -9.41 -11.77
N THR A 114 10.94 -8.56 -12.44
CA THR A 114 10.40 -7.68 -13.49
C THR A 114 9.64 -8.48 -14.56
N GLY A 115 8.50 -7.97 -14.97
CA GLY A 115 7.65 -8.58 -16.00
C GLY A 115 6.73 -9.72 -15.51
N VAL A 116 6.90 -10.21 -14.27
CA VAL A 116 6.03 -11.24 -13.70
C VAL A 116 4.70 -10.62 -13.28
N VAL A 117 3.61 -11.10 -13.85
CA VAL A 117 2.25 -10.69 -13.44
C VAL A 117 1.96 -11.26 -12.06
N HIS A 118 1.54 -10.41 -11.14
CA HIS A 118 1.29 -10.86 -9.79
C HIS A 118 0.15 -10.10 -9.11
N SER A 119 -0.40 -10.76 -8.11
CA SER A 119 -1.29 -10.22 -7.09
C SER A 119 -1.07 -10.97 -5.79
N PHE A 120 -1.54 -10.40 -4.68
CA PHE A 120 -1.48 -11.08 -3.39
C PHE A 120 -2.68 -10.68 -2.54
N ARG A 121 -3.04 -11.55 -1.58
CA ARG A 121 -4.17 -11.32 -0.68
C ARG A 121 -3.99 -12.08 0.63
N ASN A 122 -4.69 -11.64 1.66
CA ASN A 122 -4.80 -12.36 2.92
C ASN A 122 -6.20 -13.00 3.00
N GLU A 123 -6.30 -14.28 2.75
CA GLU A 123 -7.57 -15.05 2.83
C GLU A 123 -7.92 -15.53 4.24
N THR A 124 -7.04 -15.29 5.20
CA THR A 124 -7.23 -15.79 6.57
C THR A 124 -8.13 -14.87 7.39
N ASN A 125 -8.60 -15.38 8.54
CA ASN A 125 -9.34 -14.59 9.52
C ASN A 125 -8.40 -13.84 10.50
N GLU A 126 -7.10 -13.91 10.27
CA GLU A 126 -6.08 -13.26 11.06
C GLU A 126 -5.28 -12.28 10.21
N ARG A 127 -4.56 -11.37 10.85
CA ARG A 127 -3.66 -10.45 10.13
C ARG A 127 -2.43 -11.19 9.61
N ALA A 128 -1.85 -10.69 8.54
CA ALA A 128 -0.52 -11.06 8.09
C ALA A 128 0.44 -9.87 8.25
N LEU A 129 1.65 -10.12 8.73
CA LEU A 129 2.73 -9.15 8.83
C LEU A 129 3.77 -9.47 7.75
N VAL A 130 4.00 -8.54 6.85
CA VAL A 130 4.85 -8.77 5.68
C VAL A 130 5.80 -7.60 5.48
N THR A 131 7.09 -7.86 5.51
CA THR A 131 8.08 -6.88 5.07
C THR A 131 8.18 -6.93 3.56
N THR A 132 7.79 -5.85 2.89
CA THR A 132 7.94 -5.69 1.45
C THR A 132 9.12 -4.79 1.13
N GLU A 133 10.06 -5.27 0.32
CA GLU A 133 11.13 -4.47 -0.27
C GLU A 133 10.84 -4.28 -1.76
N ILE A 134 10.75 -3.03 -2.21
CA ILE A 134 10.65 -2.68 -3.63
C ILE A 134 11.99 -2.09 -4.07
N ARG A 135 12.72 -2.82 -4.89
CA ARG A 135 13.98 -2.37 -5.49
C ARG A 135 13.69 -1.63 -6.79
N SER A 136 14.38 -0.52 -7.01
CA SER A 136 14.13 0.40 -8.11
C SER A 136 12.67 0.88 -8.16
N PRO A 137 12.11 1.43 -7.07
CA PRO A 137 10.68 1.71 -6.94
C PRO A 137 10.15 2.75 -7.94
N GLY A 138 11.00 3.57 -8.52
CA GLY A 138 10.60 4.58 -9.49
C GLY A 138 9.43 5.44 -8.98
N ARG A 139 8.35 5.47 -9.75
CA ARG A 139 7.13 6.24 -9.43
C ARG A 139 6.26 5.61 -8.34
N LEU A 140 6.43 4.32 -8.04
CA LEU A 140 5.72 3.66 -6.93
C LEU A 140 5.91 4.40 -5.61
N ARG A 141 7.11 4.95 -5.37
CA ARG A 141 7.41 5.78 -4.20
C ARG A 141 6.40 6.92 -3.98
N GLN A 142 5.86 7.48 -5.06
CA GLN A 142 4.90 8.59 -5.02
C GLN A 142 3.45 8.10 -5.09
N VAL A 143 3.21 7.02 -5.82
CA VAL A 143 1.86 6.50 -6.05
C VAL A 143 1.34 5.74 -4.84
N LEU A 144 2.15 4.92 -4.17
CA LEU A 144 1.70 4.15 -3.01
C LEU A 144 1.10 5.04 -1.90
N PRO A 145 1.76 6.14 -1.44
CA PRO A 145 1.12 7.05 -0.51
C PRO A 145 -0.11 7.75 -1.09
N THR A 146 -0.15 7.97 -2.41
CA THR A 146 -1.29 8.61 -3.07
C THR A 146 -2.55 7.75 -2.97
N LEU A 147 -2.46 6.44 -3.11
CA LEU A 147 -3.61 5.53 -3.02
C LEU A 147 -4.31 5.61 -1.65
N GLY A 148 -3.55 5.47 -0.56
CA GLY A 148 -4.09 5.61 0.79
C GLY A 148 -4.54 7.05 1.09
N GLY A 149 -3.74 8.05 0.67
CA GLY A 149 -4.01 9.45 0.92
C GLY A 149 -5.30 9.96 0.27
N LEU A 150 -5.60 9.55 -0.95
CA LEU A 150 -6.87 9.86 -1.63
C LEU A 150 -8.07 9.31 -0.85
N ALA A 151 -7.95 8.08 -0.33
CA ALA A 151 -9.01 7.45 0.43
C ALA A 151 -9.29 8.16 1.78
N HIS A 152 -8.26 8.70 2.41
CA HIS A 152 -8.40 9.50 3.65
C HIS A 152 -8.96 10.90 3.41
N ASP A 153 -8.48 11.58 2.36
CA ASP A 153 -8.78 13.00 2.09
C ASP A 153 -10.24 13.25 1.72
N ARG A 154 -10.96 12.25 1.22
CA ARG A 154 -12.37 12.37 0.78
C ARG A 154 -12.66 13.51 -0.20
N SER A 155 -11.66 14.32 -0.53
CA SER A 155 -11.82 15.43 -1.49
C SER A 155 -11.95 14.94 -2.93
N ARG A 156 -11.53 13.71 -3.19
CA ARG A 156 -11.57 13.03 -4.49
C ARG A 156 -11.85 11.55 -4.30
N ASP A 157 -12.67 11.00 -5.17
CA ASP A 157 -12.93 9.57 -5.22
C ASP A 157 -11.74 8.84 -5.85
N PRO A 158 -11.04 7.96 -5.13
CA PRO A 158 -9.93 7.18 -5.67
C PRO A 158 -10.36 6.25 -6.81
N ASP A 159 -11.62 5.83 -6.86
CA ASP A 159 -12.17 4.94 -7.88
C ASP A 159 -12.69 5.71 -9.12
N ASN A 160 -12.59 7.04 -9.13
CA ASN A 160 -12.96 7.85 -10.28
C ASN A 160 -12.07 7.55 -11.48
N LEU A 161 -12.67 7.32 -12.66
CA LEU A 161 -11.95 6.96 -13.89
C LEU A 161 -10.87 7.95 -14.31
N LEU A 162 -11.08 9.26 -14.08
CA LEU A 162 -10.07 10.28 -14.37
C LEU A 162 -8.87 10.18 -13.40
N GLN A 163 -9.13 9.86 -12.14
CA GLN A 163 -8.09 9.63 -11.14
C GLN A 163 -7.28 8.37 -11.50
N GLN A 164 -7.96 7.29 -11.82
CA GLN A 164 -7.33 6.03 -12.24
C GLN A 164 -6.48 6.20 -13.51
N ALA A 165 -6.96 6.97 -14.49
CA ALA A 165 -6.22 7.25 -15.72
C ALA A 165 -4.90 7.96 -15.42
N LEU A 166 -4.85 8.93 -14.50
CA LEU A 166 -3.61 9.62 -14.16
C LEU A 166 -2.68 8.80 -13.28
N ILE A 167 -3.21 7.93 -12.42
CA ILE A 167 -2.37 6.97 -11.68
C ILE A 167 -1.67 6.03 -12.67
N ALA A 168 -2.41 5.49 -13.64
CA ALA A 168 -1.84 4.65 -14.68
C ALA A 168 -0.82 5.38 -15.55
N ASP A 169 -1.08 6.64 -15.92
CA ASP A 169 -0.16 7.50 -16.68
C ASP A 169 1.15 7.76 -15.92
N VAL A 170 1.09 8.04 -14.63
CA VAL A 170 2.29 8.24 -13.80
C VAL A 170 3.09 6.95 -13.62
N LEU A 171 2.43 5.80 -13.64
CA LEU A 171 3.05 4.48 -13.53
C LEU A 171 3.54 3.92 -14.87
N ASP A 172 3.24 4.58 -16.01
CA ASP A 172 3.69 4.14 -17.32
C ASP A 172 5.22 3.95 -17.36
N GLY A 173 5.67 2.81 -17.90
CA GLY A 173 7.08 2.42 -17.88
C GLY A 173 7.61 1.97 -16.49
N ASN A 174 6.76 1.81 -15.49
CA ASN A 174 7.12 1.31 -14.16
C ASN A 174 6.22 0.16 -13.70
N THR A 175 4.90 0.35 -13.79
CA THR A 175 3.91 -0.64 -13.32
C THR A 175 2.70 -0.65 -14.25
N THR A 176 2.33 -1.81 -14.74
CA THR A 176 1.17 -2.01 -15.61
C THR A 176 0.17 -2.94 -14.95
N PHE A 177 -1.08 -2.48 -14.82
CA PHE A 177 -2.18 -3.30 -14.34
C PHE A 177 -2.73 -4.18 -15.45
N VAL A 178 -2.83 -5.49 -15.18
CA VAL A 178 -3.45 -6.45 -16.09
C VAL A 178 -4.95 -6.40 -15.86
N GLN A 179 -5.64 -5.62 -16.71
CA GLN A 179 -7.09 -5.68 -16.74
C GLN A 179 -7.53 -6.63 -17.85
N GLY A 180 -8.62 -7.37 -17.63
CA GLY A 180 -9.18 -8.27 -18.62
C GLY A 180 -9.35 -7.57 -19.97
N GLU A 181 -8.77 -8.19 -20.99
CA GLU A 181 -8.87 -7.89 -22.42
C GLU A 181 -8.94 -6.41 -22.86
N GLY A 182 -7.79 -5.79 -23.07
CA GLY A 182 -7.55 -4.93 -24.25
C GLY A 182 -7.98 -3.46 -24.21
N LEU A 183 -8.73 -2.95 -23.25
CA LEU A 183 -9.26 -1.57 -23.31
C LEU A 183 -8.66 -0.57 -22.30
N ALA A 184 -8.09 -1.04 -21.19
CA ALA A 184 -7.72 -0.16 -20.09
C ALA A 184 -6.57 0.81 -20.41
N GLY A 185 -5.51 0.35 -21.06
CA GLY A 185 -4.39 1.21 -21.42
C GLY A 185 -4.78 2.32 -22.42
N SER A 186 -5.60 1.96 -23.42
CA SER A 186 -6.07 2.92 -24.44
C SER A 186 -7.06 3.93 -23.87
N VAL A 187 -7.92 3.52 -22.91
CA VAL A 187 -8.88 4.41 -22.26
C VAL A 187 -8.16 5.37 -21.32
N SER A 188 -7.16 4.91 -20.57
CA SER A 188 -6.38 5.79 -19.68
C SER A 188 -5.69 6.90 -20.46
N THR A 189 -4.99 6.57 -21.52
CA THR A 189 -4.30 7.56 -22.39
C THR A 189 -5.28 8.59 -22.98
N ALA A 190 -6.47 8.17 -23.40
CA ALA A 190 -7.48 9.07 -23.94
C ALA A 190 -8.09 10.02 -22.88
N LEU A 191 -8.16 9.59 -21.62
CA LEU A 191 -8.72 10.38 -20.52
C LEU A 191 -7.70 11.31 -19.84
N THR A 192 -6.40 11.06 -19.98
CA THR A 192 -5.33 11.84 -19.36
C THR A 192 -5.44 13.36 -19.60
N PRO A 193 -5.67 13.87 -20.81
CA PRO A 193 -5.80 15.31 -21.04
C PRO A 193 -7.00 15.92 -20.29
N LEU A 194 -8.13 15.21 -20.28
CA LEU A 194 -9.33 15.65 -19.58
C LEU A 194 -9.14 15.65 -18.07
N ALA A 195 -8.49 14.62 -17.56
CA ALA A 195 -8.19 14.48 -16.13
C ALA A 195 -7.24 15.60 -15.65
N ASN A 196 -6.19 15.90 -16.43
CA ASN A 196 -5.29 17.04 -16.15
C ASN A 196 -6.04 18.37 -16.13
N LEU A 197 -6.92 18.61 -17.11
CA LEU A 197 -7.73 19.84 -17.16
C LEU A 197 -8.69 19.95 -15.95
N ALA A 198 -9.20 18.83 -15.46
CA ALA A 198 -10.04 18.75 -14.26
C ALA A 198 -9.22 18.83 -12.95
N GLY A 199 -7.89 18.98 -13.02
CA GLY A 199 -7.00 19.15 -11.88
C GLY A 199 -6.72 17.86 -11.10
N TYR A 200 -6.92 16.69 -11.72
CA TYR A 200 -6.45 15.42 -11.17
C TYR A 200 -4.93 15.29 -11.32
N GLN A 201 -4.31 14.47 -10.49
CA GLN A 201 -2.89 14.12 -10.55
C GLN A 201 -2.73 12.62 -10.27
N GLY A 202 -1.77 11.96 -10.90
CA GLY A 202 -1.47 10.55 -10.64
C GLY A 202 -0.66 10.34 -9.34
N ALA A 203 0.03 11.39 -8.89
CA ALA A 203 0.71 11.42 -7.59
C ALA A 203 0.59 12.82 -6.98
N TYR A 204 0.28 12.88 -5.69
CA TYR A 204 0.07 14.14 -4.96
C TYR A 204 1.17 14.34 -3.93
N ALA A 205 1.92 15.43 -4.04
CA ALA A 205 3.00 15.76 -3.11
C ALA A 205 2.54 15.87 -1.65
N LYS A 206 1.29 16.25 -1.40
CA LYS A 206 0.74 16.37 -0.03
C LYS A 206 0.71 15.04 0.71
N TYR A 207 0.47 13.91 0.02
CA TYR A 207 0.43 12.58 0.64
C TYR A 207 1.81 11.99 0.93
N MET A 208 2.86 12.61 0.42
CA MET A 208 4.24 12.28 0.78
C MET A 208 4.71 13.02 2.03
N GLN A 209 3.93 13.97 2.54
CA GLN A 209 4.28 14.74 3.72
C GLN A 209 3.91 13.99 5.01
N PRO A 210 4.85 13.82 5.96
CA PRO A 210 4.56 13.16 7.23
C PRO A 210 3.40 13.78 8.01
N GLY A 211 3.21 15.11 7.87
CA GLY A 211 2.10 15.83 8.51
C GLY A 211 0.73 15.36 8.06
N PHE A 212 0.57 15.01 6.77
CA PHE A 212 -0.69 14.48 6.28
C PHE A 212 -1.09 13.21 7.06
N TRP A 213 -0.19 12.25 7.18
CA TRP A 213 -0.48 10.98 7.85
C TRP A 213 -0.73 11.14 9.35
N ARG A 214 0.00 12.04 10.03
CA ARG A 214 -0.24 12.32 11.44
C ARG A 214 -1.61 12.96 11.73
N ASN A 215 -2.19 13.63 10.75
CA ASN A 215 -3.52 14.25 10.85
C ASN A 215 -4.65 13.30 10.44
N HIS A 216 -4.35 12.13 9.85
CA HIS A 216 -5.38 11.21 9.35
C HIS A 216 -5.28 9.82 9.97
N VAL A 217 -4.12 9.48 10.53
CA VAL A 217 -3.84 8.16 11.11
C VAL A 217 -3.21 8.34 12.47
N GLU A 218 -3.82 7.69 13.45
CA GLU A 218 -3.26 7.66 14.81
C GLU A 218 -1.85 7.06 14.78
N GLN A 219 -0.94 7.76 15.43
CA GLN A 219 0.44 7.33 15.56
C GLN A 219 0.68 6.83 16.99
N PRO A 220 1.50 5.77 17.18
CA PRO A 220 1.86 5.33 18.52
C PRO A 220 2.63 6.44 19.24
N SER A 221 2.41 6.54 20.55
CA SER A 221 3.20 7.43 21.40
C SER A 221 4.65 6.96 21.39
N VAL A 222 5.57 7.85 21.09
CA VAL A 222 7.02 7.61 21.17
C VAL A 222 7.50 7.91 22.57
#